data_9feee137879d08546046c6f2806ea119
#
_entry.id   9feee137879d08546046c6f2806ea119
#
_cell.length_a   1.000
_cell.length_b   1.000
_cell.length_c   1.000
_cell.angle_alpha   90.00
_cell.angle_beta   90.00
_cell.angle_gamma   90.00
#
_symmetry.space_group_name_H-M   'P 1'
#
loop_
_entity.id
_entity.type
_entity.pdbx_description
1 polymer ?
#
loop_
_entity_poly.entity_id
_entity_poly.type
_entity_poly.pdbx_seq_one_letter_code
_entity_poly.pdbx_strand_id
1 'polypeptide(L)'
;EYNRSIPGGLKNAIDWASRPYGTNAFTRKPSGVIGTSPGKIGTAVAQQHLRSILAFCNSPLMNSIEAYIHFEDGLISEDGHVSSESTRGFLQNYMAEFHGFIARVDTVLPRTS
;
A
#
# COMPACT_ATOMS: atom_id res chain seq x y z
N GLU A 1 2.33 -11.14 -0.97
CA GLU A 1 1.42 -11.93 -1.82
C GLU A 1 1.32 -13.35 -1.29
N TYR A 2 0.15 -13.89 -1.23
CA TYR A 2 -0.10 -15.25 -0.82
C TYR A 2 -1.03 -15.91 -1.84
N ASN A 3 -0.56 -16.96 -2.50
CA ASN A 3 -1.34 -17.64 -3.55
C ASN A 3 -1.95 -16.67 -4.58
N ARG A 4 -1.15 -15.76 -5.11
CA ARG A 4 -1.55 -14.77 -6.13
C ARG A 4 -2.60 -13.75 -5.68
N SER A 5 -2.73 -13.52 -4.37
CA SER A 5 -3.62 -12.50 -3.84
C SER A 5 -3.04 -11.89 -2.57
N ILE A 6 -3.81 -11.03 -1.92
CA ILE A 6 -3.41 -10.49 -0.62
C ILE A 6 -3.48 -11.58 0.45
N PRO A 7 -2.69 -11.49 1.52
CA PRO A 7 -2.81 -12.39 2.65
C PRO A 7 -4.23 -12.39 3.23
N GLY A 8 -4.74 -13.57 3.61
CA GLY A 8 -6.08 -13.69 4.17
C GLY A 8 -6.29 -12.84 5.43
N GLY A 9 -5.27 -12.74 6.27
CA GLY A 9 -5.31 -11.87 7.45
C GLY A 9 -5.47 -10.40 7.12
N LEU A 10 -4.82 -9.91 6.05
CA LEU A 10 -4.99 -8.53 5.59
C LEU A 10 -6.41 -8.29 5.07
N LYS A 11 -6.96 -9.20 4.26
CA LYS A 11 -8.33 -9.09 3.76
C LYS A 11 -9.32 -9.08 4.92
N ASN A 12 -9.14 -9.95 5.90
CA ASN A 12 -9.97 -9.99 7.10
C ASN A 12 -9.91 -8.66 7.88
N ALA A 13 -8.74 -8.10 8.07
CA ALA A 13 -8.57 -6.81 8.75
C ALA A 13 -9.31 -5.66 8.02
N ILE A 14 -9.22 -5.64 6.69
CA ILE A 14 -9.92 -4.64 5.88
C ILE A 14 -11.43 -4.85 5.97
N ASP A 15 -11.91 -6.08 5.92
CA ASP A 15 -13.34 -6.38 6.03
C ASP A 15 -13.90 -5.90 7.37
N TRP A 16 -13.20 -6.12 8.47
CA TRP A 16 -13.58 -5.60 9.78
C TRP A 16 -13.54 -4.07 9.85
N ALA A 17 -12.46 -3.45 9.38
CA ALA A 17 -12.29 -1.99 9.43
C ALA A 17 -13.28 -1.23 8.53
N SER A 18 -13.88 -1.90 7.54
CA SER A 18 -14.89 -1.33 6.65
C SER A 18 -16.34 -1.53 7.13
N ARG A 19 -16.54 -2.05 8.33
CA ARG A 19 -17.86 -2.34 8.93
C ARG A 19 -18.06 -1.58 10.25
N PRO A 20 -19.33 -1.28 10.66
CA PRO A 20 -20.59 -1.57 9.94
C PRO A 20 -20.69 -0.86 8.59
N TYR A 21 -21.49 -1.39 7.67
CA TYR A 21 -21.72 -0.74 6.38
C TYR A 21 -22.20 0.71 6.58
N GLY A 22 -21.60 1.63 5.83
CA GLY A 22 -21.85 3.06 5.97
C GLY A 22 -20.88 3.81 6.90
N THR A 23 -20.06 3.11 7.70
CA THR A 23 -19.07 3.71 8.60
C THR A 23 -17.65 3.21 8.30
N ASN A 24 -17.33 3.09 7.03
CA ASN A 24 -16.07 2.57 6.53
C ASN A 24 -14.88 3.45 6.92
N ALA A 25 -13.92 2.87 7.64
CA ALA A 25 -12.71 3.58 8.11
C ALA A 25 -11.78 4.04 6.98
N PHE A 26 -11.93 3.52 5.76
CA PHE A 26 -11.11 3.86 4.60
C PHE A 26 -11.66 5.04 3.79
N THR A 27 -12.91 5.42 4.00
CA THR A 27 -13.57 6.47 3.22
C THR A 27 -12.74 7.75 3.24
N ARG A 28 -12.34 8.22 2.04
CA ARG A 28 -11.51 9.42 1.83
C ARG A 28 -10.13 9.38 2.52
N LYS A 29 -9.71 8.24 3.02
CA LYS A 29 -8.36 8.07 3.57
C LYS A 29 -7.41 7.70 2.42
N PRO A 30 -6.41 8.55 2.11
CA PRO A 30 -5.46 8.24 1.05
C PRO A 30 -4.69 6.96 1.34
N SER A 31 -4.53 6.14 0.33
CA SER A 31 -3.81 4.87 0.43
C SER A 31 -2.71 4.75 -0.62
N GLY A 32 -1.61 4.16 -0.21
CA GLY A 32 -0.56 3.65 -1.09
C GLY A 32 -0.46 2.14 -0.93
N VAL A 33 -0.11 1.45 -2.00
CA VAL A 33 0.06 -0.01 -1.99
C VAL A 33 1.51 -0.33 -2.33
N ILE A 34 2.14 -1.13 -1.48
CA ILE A 34 3.53 -1.55 -1.61
C ILE A 34 3.64 -3.02 -1.25
N GLY A 35 4.54 -3.74 -1.87
CA GLY A 35 4.77 -5.14 -1.56
C GLY A 35 6.17 -5.60 -1.88
N THR A 36 6.57 -6.67 -1.23
CA THR A 36 7.87 -7.30 -1.42
C THR A 36 7.72 -8.82 -1.51
N SER A 37 8.55 -9.44 -2.33
CA SER A 37 8.53 -10.88 -2.54
C SER A 37 9.88 -11.34 -3.11
N PRO A 38 10.36 -12.56 -2.76
CA PRO A 38 11.48 -13.18 -3.44
C PRO A 38 11.11 -13.69 -4.85
N GLY A 39 9.82 -13.79 -5.14
CA GLY A 39 9.33 -14.24 -6.45
C GLY A 39 9.44 -13.16 -7.53
N LYS A 40 9.56 -13.61 -8.79
CA LYS A 40 9.69 -12.71 -9.96
C LYS A 40 8.47 -11.80 -10.21
N ILE A 41 7.29 -12.20 -9.73
CA ILE A 41 6.06 -11.42 -9.89
C ILE A 41 6.02 -10.22 -8.95
N GLY A 42 6.79 -10.25 -7.85
CA GLY A 42 6.99 -9.10 -6.97
C GLY A 42 5.72 -8.54 -6.35
N THR A 43 4.73 -9.38 -6.05
CA THR A 43 3.43 -9.00 -5.48
C THR A 43 2.47 -8.25 -6.42
N ALA A 44 2.73 -8.23 -7.73
CA ALA A 44 1.92 -7.46 -8.67
C ALA A 44 0.44 -7.88 -8.67
N VAL A 45 0.15 -9.18 -8.55
CA VAL A 45 -1.23 -9.68 -8.55
C VAL A 45 -1.95 -9.30 -7.25
N ALA A 46 -1.29 -9.49 -6.11
CA ALA A 46 -1.85 -9.07 -4.82
C ALA A 46 -2.11 -7.57 -4.78
N GLN A 47 -1.21 -6.76 -5.31
CA GLN A 47 -1.39 -5.30 -5.35
C GLN A 47 -2.59 -4.89 -6.21
N GLN A 48 -2.84 -5.56 -7.34
CA GLN A 48 -4.02 -5.30 -8.15
C GLN A 48 -5.31 -5.65 -7.39
N HIS A 49 -5.34 -6.77 -6.69
CA HIS A 49 -6.46 -7.15 -5.85
C HIS A 49 -6.69 -6.13 -4.72
N LEU A 50 -5.62 -5.70 -4.06
CA LEU A 50 -5.72 -4.71 -2.97
C LEU A 50 -6.23 -3.35 -3.47
N ARG A 51 -5.77 -2.90 -4.63
CA ARG A 51 -6.28 -1.67 -5.25
C ARG A 51 -7.78 -1.75 -5.52
N SER A 52 -8.25 -2.87 -6.03
CA SER A 52 -9.68 -3.10 -6.28
C SER A 52 -10.49 -3.03 -4.97
N ILE A 53 -10.00 -3.66 -3.91
CA ILE A 53 -10.64 -3.66 -2.59
C ILE A 53 -10.71 -2.24 -2.01
N LEU A 54 -9.59 -1.52 -2.02
CA LEU A 54 -9.52 -0.16 -1.47
C LEU A 54 -10.34 0.84 -2.29
N ALA A 55 -10.39 0.66 -3.62
CA ALA A 55 -11.25 1.46 -4.49
C ALA A 55 -12.73 1.30 -4.11
N PHE A 56 -13.19 0.07 -3.90
CA PHE A 56 -14.55 -0.17 -3.40
C PHE A 56 -14.78 0.46 -2.03
N CYS A 57 -13.78 0.45 -1.16
CA CYS A 57 -13.84 1.08 0.15
C CYS A 57 -13.77 2.63 0.10
N ASN A 58 -13.82 3.22 -1.08
CA ASN A 58 -13.76 4.68 -1.28
C ASN A 58 -12.48 5.30 -0.72
N SER A 59 -11.36 4.59 -0.80
CA SER A 59 -10.03 5.09 -0.45
C SER A 59 -9.36 5.66 -1.70
N PRO A 60 -9.00 6.94 -1.75
CA PRO A 60 -8.19 7.48 -2.84
C PRO A 60 -6.84 6.76 -2.91
N LEU A 61 -6.47 6.30 -4.10
CA LEU A 61 -5.28 5.48 -4.31
C LEU A 61 -4.18 6.24 -5.04
N MET A 62 -2.97 6.19 -4.51
CA MET A 62 -1.78 6.60 -5.25
C MET A 62 -1.40 5.49 -6.23
N ASN A 63 -1.72 5.70 -7.50
CA ASN A 63 -1.47 4.72 -8.57
C ASN A 63 -0.14 4.94 -9.31
N SER A 64 0.44 6.09 -9.23
CA SER A 64 1.77 6.43 -9.72
C SER A 64 2.65 6.61 -8.48
N ILE A 65 3.49 5.96 -8.35
CA ILE A 65 4.57 5.01 -8.42
C ILE A 65 4.10 3.62 -7.97
N GLU A 66 4.39 2.61 -8.75
CA GLU A 66 4.19 1.23 -8.32
C GLU A 66 5.41 0.75 -7.55
N ALA A 67 5.21 0.03 -6.44
CA ALA A 67 6.28 -0.41 -5.55
C ALA A 67 6.33 -1.94 -5.45
N TYR A 68 7.09 -2.55 -6.35
CA TYR A 68 7.35 -3.99 -6.40
C TYR A 68 8.78 -4.23 -5.95
N ILE A 69 8.97 -4.56 -4.68
CA ILE A 69 10.29 -4.72 -4.09
C ILE A 69 10.73 -6.18 -4.20
N HIS A 70 11.85 -6.43 -4.86
CA HIS A 70 12.45 -7.76 -4.83
C HIS A 70 13.14 -7.97 -3.49
N PHE A 71 12.69 -8.98 -2.75
CA PHE A 71 13.26 -9.32 -1.47
C PHE A 71 14.47 -10.26 -1.65
N GLU A 72 15.56 -9.89 -1.03
CA GLU A 72 16.76 -10.72 -0.87
C GLU A 72 17.15 -10.73 0.60
N ASP A 73 17.78 -11.82 1.05
CA ASP A 73 18.27 -11.91 2.41
C ASP A 73 19.24 -10.76 2.71
N GLY A 74 19.03 -10.07 3.82
CA GLY A 74 19.83 -8.92 4.21
C GLY A 74 19.45 -7.61 3.54
N LEU A 75 18.41 -7.57 2.70
CA LEU A 75 17.96 -6.31 2.10
C LEU A 75 17.50 -5.29 3.15
N ILE A 76 16.78 -5.75 4.16
CA ILE A 76 16.36 -4.93 5.29
C ILE A 76 16.80 -5.61 6.58
N SER A 77 17.59 -4.93 7.37
CA SER A 77 18.04 -5.42 8.68
C SER A 77 16.94 -5.28 9.75
N GLU A 78 17.14 -5.92 10.90
CA GLU A 78 16.19 -5.87 12.02
C GLU A 78 15.94 -4.44 12.53
N ASP A 79 16.92 -3.56 12.43
CA ASP A 79 16.79 -2.15 12.79
C ASP A 79 16.23 -1.26 11.66
N GLY A 80 15.82 -1.87 10.55
CA GLY A 80 15.19 -1.19 9.42
C GLY A 80 16.15 -0.58 8.40
N HIS A 81 17.46 -0.86 8.51
CA HIS A 81 18.44 -0.38 7.52
C HIS A 81 18.27 -1.14 6.19
N VAL A 82 18.18 -0.38 5.10
CA VAL A 82 18.09 -0.93 3.73
C VAL A 82 19.51 -0.98 3.13
N SER A 83 20.00 -2.18 2.84
CA SER A 83 21.39 -2.41 2.38
C SER A 83 21.64 -1.96 0.93
N SER A 84 20.61 -2.01 0.08
CA SER A 84 20.69 -1.56 -1.31
C SER A 84 20.45 -0.07 -1.40
N GLU A 85 21.41 0.68 -1.93
CA GLU A 85 21.30 2.12 -2.13
C GLU A 85 20.18 2.48 -3.12
N SER A 86 20.03 1.73 -4.20
CA SER A 86 18.96 1.94 -5.18
C SER A 86 17.58 1.68 -4.57
N THR A 87 17.41 0.62 -3.79
CA THR A 87 16.16 0.32 -3.11
C THR A 87 15.83 1.39 -2.07
N ARG A 88 16.81 1.82 -1.30
CA ARG A 88 16.62 2.90 -0.33
C ARG A 88 16.16 4.20 -0.99
N GLY A 89 16.83 4.61 -2.07
CA GLY A 89 16.45 5.81 -2.83
C GLY A 89 15.03 5.70 -3.42
N PHE A 90 14.69 4.54 -3.95
CA PHE A 90 13.34 4.26 -4.44
C PHE A 90 12.29 4.39 -3.34
N LEU A 91 12.51 3.79 -2.18
CA LEU A 91 11.59 3.86 -1.05
C LEU A 91 11.43 5.29 -0.50
N GLN A 92 12.53 6.04 -0.43
CA GLN A 92 12.49 7.45 -0.04
C GLN A 92 11.65 8.28 -1.00
N ASN A 93 11.83 8.08 -2.31
CA ASN A 93 11.03 8.74 -3.32
C ASN A 93 9.56 8.34 -3.25
N TYR A 94 9.28 7.04 -3.07
CA TYR A 94 7.90 6.56 -2.89
C TYR A 94 7.22 7.25 -1.72
N MET A 95 7.90 7.33 -0.57
CA MET A 95 7.33 7.97 0.61
C MET A 95 7.14 9.48 0.45
N ALA A 96 8.05 10.16 -0.25
CA ALA A 96 7.90 11.58 -0.57
C ALA A 96 6.68 11.83 -1.48
N GLU A 97 6.51 11.02 -2.51
CA GLU A 97 5.35 11.09 -3.40
C GLU A 97 4.04 10.75 -2.67
N PHE A 98 4.06 9.76 -1.80
CA PHE A 98 2.89 9.40 -1.00
C PHE A 98 2.50 10.53 -0.03
N HIS A 99 3.47 11.18 0.61
CA HIS A 99 3.23 12.35 1.45
C HIS A 99 2.58 13.49 0.66
N GLY A 100 3.11 13.79 -0.53
CA GLY A 100 2.50 14.78 -1.42
C GLY A 100 1.09 14.40 -1.88
N PHE A 101 0.85 13.12 -2.14
CA PHE A 101 -0.47 12.61 -2.49
C PHE A 101 -1.47 12.79 -1.35
N ILE A 102 -1.08 12.47 -0.10
CA ILE A 102 -1.92 12.69 1.09
C ILE A 102 -2.33 14.16 1.19
N ALA A 103 -1.38 15.07 1.06
CA ALA A 103 -1.66 16.51 1.13
C ALA A 103 -2.65 16.97 0.06
N ARG A 104 -2.50 16.49 -1.17
CA ARG A 104 -3.44 16.82 -2.28
C ARG A 104 -4.83 16.25 -2.01
N VAL A 105 -4.93 15.02 -1.56
CA VAL A 105 -6.22 14.39 -1.24
C VAL A 105 -6.92 15.12 -0.10
N ASP A 106 -6.23 15.41 0.97
CA ASP A 106 -6.80 16.12 2.13
C ASP A 106 -7.26 17.55 1.77
N THR A 107 -6.67 18.16 0.76
CA THR A 107 -7.10 19.47 0.24
C THR A 107 -8.37 19.35 -0.60
N VAL A 108 -8.45 18.34 -1.50
CA VAL A 108 -9.55 18.20 -2.47
C VAL A 108 -10.74 17.42 -1.89
N LEU A 109 -10.46 16.43 -1.07
CA LEU A 109 -11.45 15.54 -0.45
C LEU A 109 -11.28 15.51 1.07
N PRO A 110 -11.49 16.63 1.76
CA PRO A 110 -11.31 16.63 3.22
C PRO A 110 -12.21 15.59 3.87
N ARG A 111 -11.68 14.91 4.87
CA ARG A 111 -12.46 13.98 5.67
C ARG A 111 -13.37 14.80 6.57
N THR A 112 -14.67 14.51 6.50
CA THR A 112 -15.61 15.05 7.49
C THR A 112 -15.39 14.31 8.80
N SER A 113 -15.11 15.03 9.87
CA SER A 113 -15.02 14.52 11.23
C SER A 113 -16.34 13.85 11.68
#